data_7523285c281d51071620eb3225d6fa01
#
_entry.id   7523285c281d51071620eb3225d6fa01
#
_cell.length_a   1.000
_cell.length_b   1.000
_cell.length_c   1.000
_cell.angle_alpha   90.00
_cell.angle_beta   90.00
_cell.angle_gamma   90.00
#
_symmetry.space_group_name_H-M   'P 1'
#
loop_
_entity.id
_entity.type
_entity.pdbx_description
1 polymer ?
#
loop_
_entity_poly.entity_id
_entity_poly.type
_entity_poly.pdbx_seq_one_letter_code
_entity_poly.pdbx_strand_id
1 'polypeptide(L)'
;MRCLLFACLLLGSFPSFALDRFQVEGYTLPNGLQLLLKPGTERGHVAIRLVVGVGIDDFSCADKGLPHLLEHLLFSGIDATGEGGLEERMQALGGEWNAFTSNADTTFVIEAPAKNQRKVLDLLLALLTQTRIDDNSINAAKQVVEREEGGHYTHLQRWLDRQDLGHTASNQLAVELGLKCPERPEVDYLTREQLETVRKAWYAPNNMTLIVVGDLDRLLPAYLERTYGALEPVEPSDHPPLPDIKTSAAHERTLNHGFVGGAAKLHWLVPEPVQENQHDQTFDLLKDYLDWALYRQLRLTHGLSYGPSAEREVFGGVGFMSLNADLDRDDVPKAKQVLDELKARLLKDGLDADTFNRLKQAAISRQAWAVQGNSALADYYWSALASYEDGRFADPAKELRGVTLAEVNKAMRELLLQPGYLRIEKPLMSDDQFMWSIAGVMGLIVLGLLGWRIHRRR
;
A
#
# COMPACT_ATOMS: atom_id res chain seq x y z
N MET A 1 -72.29 -29.47 13.05
CA MET A 1 -71.87 -28.13 12.62
C MET A 1 -70.53 -27.82 13.35
N ARG A 2 -69.44 -27.96 12.66
CA ARG A 2 -68.10 -27.64 13.18
C ARG A 2 -67.66 -26.31 12.53
N CYS A 3 -67.57 -25.23 13.33
CA CYS A 3 -66.98 -23.96 12.90
C CYS A 3 -65.43 -24.09 12.95
N LEU A 4 -64.79 -24.04 11.78
CA LEU A 4 -63.35 -23.84 11.69
C LEU A 4 -63.05 -22.34 11.79
N LEU A 5 -62.38 -21.96 12.87
CA LEU A 5 -61.78 -20.64 13.00
C LEU A 5 -60.44 -20.65 12.26
N PHE A 6 -60.37 -19.92 11.14
CA PHE A 6 -59.12 -19.61 10.45
C PHE A 6 -58.48 -18.40 11.15
N ALA A 7 -57.45 -18.67 11.96
CA ALA A 7 -56.59 -17.60 12.52
C ALA A 7 -55.60 -17.19 11.42
N CYS A 8 -55.81 -16.05 10.78
CA CYS A 8 -54.80 -15.39 9.95
C CYS A 8 -53.67 -14.90 10.83
N LEU A 9 -52.57 -15.63 10.86
CA LEU A 9 -51.28 -15.13 11.33
C LEU A 9 -50.77 -14.08 10.33
N LEU A 10 -51.01 -12.81 10.61
CA LEU A 10 -50.31 -11.69 10.01
C LEU A 10 -48.84 -11.74 10.51
N LEU A 11 -47.99 -12.43 9.74
CA LEU A 11 -46.54 -12.27 9.86
C LEU A 11 -46.23 -10.83 9.39
N GLY A 12 -46.23 -9.91 10.32
CA GLY A 12 -45.65 -8.62 10.14
C GLY A 12 -44.18 -8.79 9.86
N SER A 13 -43.79 -8.72 8.57
CA SER A 13 -42.40 -8.50 8.17
C SER A 13 -41.99 -7.14 8.75
N PHE A 14 -41.36 -7.16 9.94
CA PHE A 14 -40.61 -6.00 10.37
C PHE A 14 -39.53 -5.75 9.35
N PRO A 15 -39.46 -4.55 8.76
CA PRO A 15 -38.34 -4.21 7.90
C PRO A 15 -37.08 -4.35 8.77
N SER A 16 -36.27 -5.33 8.47
CA SER A 16 -34.91 -5.40 8.97
C SER A 16 -34.21 -4.19 8.35
N PHE A 17 -34.11 -3.09 9.09
CA PHE A 17 -33.22 -2.02 8.70
C PHE A 17 -31.82 -2.60 8.76
N ALA A 18 -31.31 -3.04 7.61
CA ALA A 18 -29.90 -3.30 7.48
C ALA A 18 -29.18 -2.01 7.90
N LEU A 19 -28.41 -2.07 8.98
CA LEU A 19 -27.61 -0.95 9.43
C LEU A 19 -26.79 -0.46 8.22
N ASP A 20 -27.03 0.79 7.78
CA ASP A 20 -26.26 1.39 6.69
C ASP A 20 -24.78 1.45 7.14
N ARG A 21 -23.95 0.61 6.52
CA ARG A 21 -22.55 0.45 6.90
C ARG A 21 -21.71 1.71 6.61
N PHE A 22 -22.16 2.57 5.73
CA PHE A 22 -21.47 3.81 5.37
C PHE A 22 -21.90 5.01 6.23
N GLN A 23 -22.98 4.90 6.99
CA GLN A 23 -23.35 5.89 8.00
C GLN A 23 -22.66 5.57 9.31
N VAL A 24 -21.81 6.48 9.77
CA VAL A 24 -20.96 6.31 10.98
C VAL A 24 -21.17 7.48 11.91
N GLU A 25 -21.33 7.18 13.20
CA GLU A 25 -21.42 8.19 14.21
C GLU A 25 -20.03 8.77 14.50
N GLY A 26 -19.82 10.02 14.11
CA GLY A 26 -18.57 10.76 14.29
C GLY A 26 -18.69 11.82 15.36
N TYR A 27 -17.66 11.93 16.19
CA TYR A 27 -17.51 12.93 17.23
C TYR A 27 -16.14 13.58 17.13
N THR A 28 -16.09 14.91 17.29
CA THR A 28 -14.81 15.60 17.51
C THR A 28 -14.76 16.03 18.96
N LEU A 29 -13.81 15.51 19.72
CA LEU A 29 -13.63 15.89 21.13
C LEU A 29 -13.08 17.31 21.24
N PRO A 30 -13.23 17.99 22.41
CA PRO A 30 -12.73 19.35 22.61
C PRO A 30 -11.23 19.54 22.35
N ASN A 31 -10.44 18.46 22.48
CA ASN A 31 -9.00 18.45 22.19
C ASN A 31 -8.68 18.13 20.72
N GLY A 32 -9.68 18.06 19.84
CA GLY A 32 -9.51 17.82 18.40
C GLY A 32 -9.46 16.36 17.96
N LEU A 33 -9.45 15.39 18.91
CA LEU A 33 -9.48 13.97 18.54
C LEU A 33 -10.78 13.62 17.81
N GLN A 34 -10.67 13.03 16.64
CA GLN A 34 -11.81 12.52 15.89
C GLN A 34 -12.12 11.09 16.33
N LEU A 35 -13.38 10.82 16.70
CA LEU A 35 -13.89 9.49 17.04
C LEU A 35 -14.88 9.04 15.97
N LEU A 36 -14.70 7.84 15.42
CA LEU A 36 -15.63 7.18 14.52
C LEU A 36 -16.09 5.88 15.16
N LEU A 37 -17.36 5.83 15.60
CA LEU A 37 -17.93 4.72 16.34
C LEU A 37 -19.02 4.05 15.51
N LYS A 38 -18.86 2.75 15.24
CA LYS A 38 -19.80 1.99 14.42
C LYS A 38 -20.21 0.69 15.10
N PRO A 39 -21.48 0.54 15.54
CA PRO A 39 -21.99 -0.77 15.90
C PRO A 39 -21.86 -1.74 14.73
N GLY A 40 -21.15 -2.84 14.96
CA GLY A 40 -20.88 -3.87 13.95
C GLY A 40 -21.94 -4.97 13.93
N THR A 41 -21.78 -5.90 12.99
CA THR A 41 -22.65 -7.06 12.85
C THR A 41 -22.18 -8.27 13.64
N GLU A 42 -20.89 -8.37 13.93
CA GLU A 42 -20.28 -9.45 14.70
C GLU A 42 -20.30 -9.13 16.19
N ARG A 43 -20.99 -9.97 16.94
CA ARG A 43 -21.10 -9.81 18.39
C ARG A 43 -19.86 -10.33 19.12
N GLY A 44 -19.55 -9.73 20.25
CA GLY A 44 -18.44 -10.15 21.11
C GLY A 44 -17.06 -9.77 20.61
N HIS A 45 -16.97 -9.02 19.51
CA HIS A 45 -15.74 -8.60 18.88
C HIS A 45 -15.73 -7.10 18.58
N VAL A 46 -14.57 -6.44 18.72
CA VAL A 46 -14.32 -5.07 18.30
C VAL A 46 -13.03 -4.98 17.50
N ALA A 47 -13.08 -4.21 16.43
CA ALA A 47 -11.94 -3.78 15.63
C ALA A 47 -11.65 -2.30 15.92
N ILE A 48 -10.41 -1.98 16.25
CA ILE A 48 -9.96 -0.65 16.62
C ILE A 48 -8.85 -0.23 15.67
N ARG A 49 -8.92 0.99 15.15
CA ARG A 49 -7.85 1.63 14.38
C ARG A 49 -7.58 3.00 15.00
N LEU A 50 -6.35 3.22 15.43
CA LEU A 50 -5.89 4.56 15.80
C LEU A 50 -4.99 5.06 14.67
N VAL A 51 -5.49 6.02 13.93
CA VAL A 51 -4.77 6.64 12.80
C VAL A 51 -4.14 7.93 13.28
N VAL A 52 -2.84 8.04 13.14
CA VAL A 52 -2.06 9.25 13.38
C VAL A 52 -1.67 9.84 12.04
N GLY A 53 -2.03 11.08 11.77
CA GLY A 53 -1.79 11.76 10.49
C GLY A 53 -0.31 12.14 10.33
N VAL A 54 0.57 11.14 10.34
CA VAL A 54 2.00 11.29 10.06
C VAL A 54 2.54 10.05 9.38
N GLY A 55 3.17 10.22 8.23
CA GLY A 55 3.76 9.16 7.44
C GLY A 55 5.15 9.49 6.91
N ILE A 56 5.63 8.64 6.02
CA ILE A 56 6.98 8.76 5.45
C ILE A 56 7.14 10.05 4.64
N ASP A 57 6.08 10.51 3.95
CA ASP A 57 6.15 11.66 3.05
C ASP A 57 6.13 13.01 3.79
N ASP A 58 5.92 13.01 5.11
CA ASP A 58 6.01 14.21 5.96
C ASP A 58 7.46 14.62 6.29
N PHE A 59 8.43 13.82 5.90
CA PHE A 59 9.82 14.03 6.26
C PHE A 59 10.75 14.19 5.07
N SER A 60 11.84 14.93 5.28
CA SER A 60 12.94 15.02 4.31
C SER A 60 13.58 13.64 4.08
N CYS A 61 14.32 13.46 2.99
CA CYS A 61 14.98 12.18 2.71
C CYS A 61 15.91 11.70 3.83
N ALA A 62 16.50 12.60 4.59
CA ALA A 62 17.36 12.24 5.72
C ALA A 62 16.57 11.73 6.93
N ASP A 63 15.33 12.14 7.05
CA ASP A 63 14.49 11.90 8.24
C ASP A 63 13.34 10.92 7.99
N LYS A 64 13.19 10.40 6.77
CA LYS A 64 12.07 9.51 6.38
C LYS A 64 11.92 8.24 7.21
N GLY A 65 12.97 7.80 7.88
CA GLY A 65 12.93 6.67 8.80
C GLY A 65 12.30 6.98 10.16
N LEU A 66 12.07 8.25 10.51
CA LEU A 66 11.57 8.66 11.83
C LEU A 66 10.20 8.07 12.19
N PRO A 67 9.15 8.14 11.34
CA PRO A 67 7.84 7.63 11.70
C PRO A 67 7.86 6.10 11.90
N HIS A 68 8.54 5.35 11.05
CA HIS A 68 8.65 3.90 11.16
C HIS A 68 9.45 3.49 12.41
N LEU A 69 10.59 4.13 12.66
CA LEU A 69 11.38 3.87 13.88
C LEU A 69 10.59 4.22 15.15
N LEU A 70 9.80 5.31 15.14
CA LEU A 70 8.96 5.70 16.27
C LEU A 70 7.82 4.70 16.49
N GLU A 71 7.23 4.16 15.44
CA GLU A 71 6.25 3.07 15.51
C GLU A 71 6.81 1.88 16.29
N HIS A 72 8.00 1.35 15.90
CA HIS A 72 8.66 0.26 16.61
C HIS A 72 8.96 0.59 18.08
N LEU A 73 9.38 1.83 18.38
CA LEU A 73 9.62 2.27 19.74
C LEU A 73 8.36 2.30 20.60
N LEU A 74 7.23 2.69 20.03
CA LEU A 74 5.94 2.66 20.71
C LEU A 74 5.50 1.21 20.97
N PHE A 75 5.80 0.28 20.04
CA PHE A 75 5.55 -1.15 20.21
C PHE A 75 6.44 -1.81 21.26
N SER A 76 7.68 -1.34 21.45
CA SER A 76 8.59 -1.83 22.50
C SER A 76 7.99 -1.68 23.91
N GLY A 77 6.99 -0.83 24.02
CA GLY A 77 6.04 -0.85 25.14
C GLY A 77 6.39 0.02 26.31
N ILE A 78 5.46 -0.04 27.26
CA ILE A 78 5.45 0.75 28.51
C ILE A 78 6.51 0.24 29.46
N ASP A 79 6.80 -1.04 29.42
CA ASP A 79 7.81 -1.70 30.27
C ASP A 79 9.12 -1.78 29.50
N ALA A 80 10.19 -1.17 30.01
CA ALA A 80 11.52 -1.15 29.43
C ALA A 80 12.20 -2.54 29.29
N THR A 81 11.43 -3.62 29.29
CA THR A 81 11.90 -5.01 29.26
C THR A 81 11.98 -5.62 27.86
N GLY A 82 11.66 -4.85 26.80
CA GLY A 82 11.68 -5.30 25.41
C GLY A 82 10.29 -5.42 24.78
N GLU A 83 10.24 -5.75 23.48
CA GLU A 83 9.01 -5.83 22.69
C GLU A 83 7.97 -6.84 23.21
N GLY A 84 8.32 -7.77 24.10
CA GLY A 84 7.41 -8.79 24.62
C GLY A 84 6.41 -8.33 25.68
N GLY A 85 6.66 -7.25 26.43
CA GLY A 85 5.81 -6.87 27.57
C GLY A 85 4.42 -6.42 27.20
N LEU A 86 4.27 -5.62 26.15
CA LEU A 86 2.98 -5.11 25.68
C LEU A 86 2.20 -6.19 24.92
N GLU A 87 2.89 -7.01 24.16
CA GLU A 87 2.33 -8.17 23.46
C GLU A 87 1.70 -9.17 24.44
N GLU A 88 2.42 -9.54 25.51
CA GLU A 88 1.89 -10.44 26.53
C GLU A 88 0.61 -9.87 27.20
N ARG A 89 0.57 -8.57 27.46
CA ARG A 89 -0.59 -7.90 28.04
C ARG A 89 -1.77 -7.89 27.08
N MET A 90 -1.54 -7.67 25.79
CA MET A 90 -2.59 -7.72 24.76
C MET A 90 -3.11 -9.14 24.60
N GLN A 91 -2.24 -10.14 24.53
CA GLN A 91 -2.62 -11.55 24.46
C GLN A 91 -3.43 -11.98 25.70
N ALA A 92 -3.05 -11.53 26.90
CA ALA A 92 -3.81 -11.81 28.14
C ALA A 92 -5.25 -11.23 28.09
N LEU A 93 -5.48 -10.19 27.32
CA LEU A 93 -6.82 -9.64 27.04
C LEU A 93 -7.53 -10.37 25.90
N GLY A 94 -6.88 -11.34 25.24
CA GLY A 94 -7.37 -12.03 24.06
C GLY A 94 -7.41 -11.12 22.83
N GLY A 95 -6.56 -10.08 22.81
CA GLY A 95 -6.40 -9.17 21.70
C GLY A 95 -5.22 -9.53 20.82
N GLU A 96 -5.30 -9.10 19.58
CA GLU A 96 -4.21 -9.08 18.60
C GLU A 96 -4.02 -7.65 18.15
N TRP A 97 -2.78 -7.28 17.89
CA TRP A 97 -2.48 -5.94 17.41
C TRP A 97 -1.31 -5.91 16.45
N ASN A 98 -1.29 -4.87 15.63
CA ASN A 98 -0.21 -4.57 14.72
C ASN A 98 -0.15 -3.04 14.51
N ALA A 99 0.90 -2.55 13.88
CA ALA A 99 0.94 -1.18 13.38
C ALA A 99 1.53 -1.14 11.97
N PHE A 100 1.26 -0.04 11.30
CA PHE A 100 1.71 0.20 9.92
C PHE A 100 2.06 1.67 9.77
N THR A 101 3.24 1.94 9.24
CA THR A 101 3.63 3.27 8.78
C THR A 101 3.55 3.32 7.26
N SER A 102 2.61 4.12 6.76
CA SER A 102 2.39 4.38 5.34
C SER A 102 3.11 5.66 4.89
N ASN A 103 2.89 6.06 3.65
CA ASN A 103 3.35 7.36 3.17
C ASN A 103 2.67 8.53 3.90
N ALA A 104 1.40 8.39 4.29
CA ALA A 104 0.56 9.48 4.80
C ALA A 104 0.19 9.35 6.28
N ASP A 105 0.22 8.16 6.85
CA ASP A 105 -0.22 7.91 8.23
C ASP A 105 0.57 6.80 8.92
N THR A 106 0.51 6.80 10.27
CA THR A 106 0.91 5.68 11.11
C THR A 106 -0.33 5.18 11.84
N THR A 107 -0.70 3.91 11.64
CA THR A 107 -1.95 3.35 12.15
C THR A 107 -1.72 2.13 13.02
N PHE A 108 -2.31 2.14 14.23
CA PHE A 108 -2.35 1.01 15.14
C PHE A 108 -3.64 0.23 14.91
N VAL A 109 -3.50 -1.06 14.61
CA VAL A 109 -4.57 -1.99 14.28
C VAL A 109 -4.75 -2.97 15.42
N ILE A 110 -5.96 -3.05 15.99
CA ILE A 110 -6.25 -3.90 17.13
C ILE A 110 -7.55 -4.66 16.88
N GLU A 111 -7.50 -5.97 17.15
CA GLU A 111 -8.67 -6.84 17.19
C GLU A 111 -8.81 -7.38 18.61
N ALA A 112 -9.99 -7.30 19.21
CA ALA A 112 -10.17 -7.71 20.61
C ALA A 112 -11.59 -8.20 20.94
N PRO A 113 -11.74 -9.03 22.00
CA PRO A 113 -13.04 -9.35 22.54
C PRO A 113 -13.74 -8.08 23.08
N ALA A 114 -15.00 -7.86 22.70
CA ALA A 114 -15.77 -6.68 23.06
C ALA A 114 -15.79 -6.43 24.59
N LYS A 115 -15.83 -7.49 25.40
CA LYS A 115 -15.80 -7.40 26.88
C LYS A 115 -14.53 -6.73 27.42
N ASN A 116 -13.44 -6.74 26.66
CA ASN A 116 -12.15 -6.18 27.05
C ASN A 116 -11.83 -4.84 26.36
N GLN A 117 -12.75 -4.30 25.54
CA GLN A 117 -12.52 -3.11 24.71
C GLN A 117 -11.94 -1.91 25.49
N ARG A 118 -12.44 -1.62 26.71
CA ARG A 118 -11.90 -0.52 27.52
C ARG A 118 -10.47 -0.80 28.00
N LYS A 119 -10.16 -2.04 28.41
CA LYS A 119 -8.81 -2.40 28.86
C LYS A 119 -7.80 -2.32 27.73
N VAL A 120 -8.21 -2.71 26.53
CA VAL A 120 -7.39 -2.60 25.32
C VAL A 120 -7.17 -1.14 24.95
N LEU A 121 -8.19 -0.30 25.06
CA LEU A 121 -8.08 1.15 24.86
C LEU A 121 -7.22 1.81 25.94
N ASP A 122 -7.30 1.38 27.23
CA ASP A 122 -6.37 1.82 28.29
C ASP A 122 -4.93 1.48 27.95
N LEU A 123 -4.69 0.29 27.38
CA LEU A 123 -3.37 -0.16 26.98
C LEU A 123 -2.82 0.67 25.81
N LEU A 124 -3.66 0.96 24.80
CA LEU A 124 -3.33 1.84 23.68
C LEU A 124 -3.04 3.28 24.15
N LEU A 125 -3.83 3.80 25.07
CA LEU A 125 -3.58 5.12 25.67
C LEU A 125 -2.25 5.15 26.44
N ALA A 126 -1.95 4.09 27.20
CA ALA A 126 -0.70 3.96 27.93
C ALA A 126 0.51 3.87 26.95
N LEU A 127 0.37 3.18 25.83
CA LEU A 127 1.38 3.16 24.75
C LEU A 127 1.69 4.59 24.28
N LEU A 128 0.69 5.40 24.03
CA LEU A 128 0.89 6.78 23.57
C LEU A 128 1.55 7.67 24.60
N THR A 129 1.17 7.51 25.90
CA THR A 129 1.51 8.47 26.96
C THR A 129 2.64 8.04 27.87
N GLN A 130 2.87 6.73 28.03
CA GLN A 130 3.78 6.18 29.04
C GLN A 130 5.04 5.49 28.45
N THR A 131 5.05 5.21 27.14
CA THR A 131 6.22 4.62 26.49
C THR A 131 7.44 5.51 26.68
N ARG A 132 8.51 4.92 27.19
CA ARG A 132 9.81 5.58 27.38
C ARG A 132 10.71 5.31 26.19
N ILE A 133 11.28 6.37 25.66
CA ILE A 133 12.27 6.30 24.59
C ILE A 133 13.65 6.43 25.24
N ASP A 134 14.40 5.34 25.33
CA ASP A 134 15.75 5.30 25.83
C ASP A 134 16.72 4.72 24.80
N ASP A 135 18.03 4.82 25.05
CA ASP A 135 19.05 4.42 24.07
C ASP A 135 19.04 2.92 23.78
N ASN A 136 18.63 2.09 24.74
CA ASN A 136 18.56 0.63 24.55
C ASN A 136 17.38 0.28 23.63
N SER A 137 16.22 0.88 23.89
CA SER A 137 15.03 0.67 23.06
C SER A 137 15.25 1.22 21.63
N ILE A 138 15.90 2.39 21.49
CA ILE A 138 16.26 2.94 20.17
C ILE A 138 17.18 1.98 19.41
N ASN A 139 18.23 1.46 20.04
CA ASN A 139 19.17 0.56 19.38
C ASN A 139 18.51 -0.77 18.98
N ALA A 140 17.62 -1.30 19.83
CA ALA A 140 16.85 -2.50 19.50
C ALA A 140 15.90 -2.26 18.31
N ALA A 141 15.14 -1.17 18.32
CA ALA A 141 14.22 -0.81 17.23
C ALA A 141 14.98 -0.58 15.92
N LYS A 142 16.13 0.13 15.93
CA LYS A 142 16.98 0.30 14.74
C LYS A 142 17.36 -1.03 14.12
N GLN A 143 17.78 -2.02 14.93
CA GLN A 143 18.14 -3.35 14.43
C GLN A 143 16.94 -4.09 13.80
N VAL A 144 15.74 -3.88 14.31
CA VAL A 144 14.52 -4.48 13.71
C VAL A 144 14.23 -3.84 12.37
N VAL A 145 14.13 -2.52 12.32
CA VAL A 145 13.88 -1.76 11.08
C VAL A 145 14.92 -2.09 10.01
N GLU A 146 16.22 -2.16 10.35
CA GLU A 146 17.26 -2.55 9.40
C GLU A 146 17.04 -3.96 8.83
N ARG A 147 16.59 -4.91 9.65
CA ARG A 147 16.31 -6.28 9.17
C ARG A 147 15.12 -6.31 8.23
N GLU A 148 14.07 -5.56 8.53
CA GLU A 148 12.89 -5.44 7.67
C GLU A 148 13.25 -4.80 6.32
N GLU A 149 14.16 -3.85 6.31
CA GLU A 149 14.66 -3.23 5.09
C GLU A 149 15.71 -4.07 4.33
N GLY A 150 16.01 -5.29 4.79
CA GLY A 150 16.92 -6.23 4.14
C GLY A 150 18.35 -6.22 4.67
N GLY A 151 18.59 -5.62 5.85
CA GLY A 151 19.86 -5.61 6.56
C GLY A 151 20.87 -4.58 6.06
N HIS A 152 22.07 -4.60 6.65
CA HIS A 152 23.16 -3.71 6.26
C HIS A 152 23.64 -4.02 4.83
N TYR A 153 23.65 -3.01 3.99
CA TYR A 153 24.21 -3.13 2.63
C TYR A 153 25.72 -3.04 2.67
N THR A 154 26.37 -4.04 2.09
CA THR A 154 27.81 -3.98 1.85
C THR A 154 28.15 -2.88 0.86
N HIS A 155 29.39 -2.37 0.84
CA HIS A 155 29.86 -1.40 -0.15
C HIS A 155 29.64 -1.89 -1.60
N LEU A 156 29.72 -3.21 -1.83
CA LEU A 156 29.46 -3.80 -3.12
C LEU A 156 27.96 -3.71 -3.49
N GLN A 157 27.06 -4.00 -2.56
CA GLN A 157 25.61 -3.89 -2.76
C GLN A 157 25.22 -2.44 -3.04
N ARG A 158 25.71 -1.46 -2.26
CA ARG A 158 25.49 -0.03 -2.53
C ARG A 158 26.03 0.40 -3.88
N TRP A 159 27.16 -0.14 -4.31
CA TRP A 159 27.69 0.12 -5.64
C TRP A 159 26.84 -0.50 -6.74
N LEU A 160 26.33 -1.72 -6.53
CA LEU A 160 25.40 -2.40 -7.42
C LEU A 160 24.06 -1.67 -7.51
N ASP A 161 23.53 -1.17 -6.38
CA ASP A 161 22.30 -0.37 -6.34
C ASP A 161 22.43 0.93 -7.15
N ARG A 162 23.57 1.60 -7.09
CA ARG A 162 23.87 2.76 -7.95
C ARG A 162 23.85 2.43 -9.45
N GLN A 163 23.99 1.17 -9.79
CA GLN A 163 23.87 0.64 -11.16
C GLN A 163 22.48 0.08 -11.45
N ASP A 164 21.48 0.42 -10.65
CA ASP A 164 20.10 -0.05 -10.77
C ASP A 164 19.90 -1.57 -10.58
N LEU A 165 20.82 -2.24 -9.89
CA LEU A 165 20.80 -3.69 -9.72
C LEU A 165 19.90 -4.19 -8.57
N GLY A 166 19.33 -3.27 -7.79
CA GLY A 166 18.48 -3.58 -6.64
C GLY A 166 17.10 -2.91 -6.63
N HIS A 167 16.88 -1.90 -7.49
CA HIS A 167 15.63 -1.16 -7.50
C HIS A 167 14.58 -1.83 -8.38
N THR A 168 13.31 -1.84 -7.92
CA THR A 168 12.19 -2.16 -8.82
C THR A 168 12.02 -1.03 -9.84
N ALA A 169 11.45 -1.37 -10.99
CA ALA A 169 11.23 -0.43 -12.07
C ALA A 169 10.44 0.82 -11.67
N SER A 170 9.39 0.63 -10.87
CA SER A 170 8.55 1.72 -10.37
C SER A 170 9.30 2.63 -9.40
N ASN A 171 10.03 2.05 -8.44
CA ASN A 171 10.83 2.82 -7.49
C ASN A 171 11.92 3.64 -8.18
N GLN A 172 12.62 3.04 -9.15
CA GLN A 172 13.65 3.71 -9.91
C GLN A 172 13.09 4.89 -10.70
N LEU A 173 11.92 4.72 -11.34
CA LEU A 173 11.24 5.81 -12.02
C LEU A 173 10.82 6.91 -11.03
N ALA A 174 10.27 6.56 -9.87
CA ALA A 174 9.88 7.53 -8.86
C ALA A 174 11.07 8.38 -8.38
N VAL A 175 12.25 7.76 -8.22
CA VAL A 175 13.49 8.49 -7.91
C VAL A 175 13.91 9.43 -9.05
N GLU A 176 13.89 8.97 -10.30
CA GLU A 176 14.22 9.81 -11.48
C GLU A 176 13.28 11.02 -11.61
N LEU A 177 12.01 10.82 -11.29
CA LEU A 177 10.99 11.89 -11.32
C LEU A 177 11.05 12.82 -10.11
N GLY A 178 11.88 12.49 -9.10
CA GLY A 178 11.99 13.26 -7.86
C GLY A 178 10.83 13.06 -6.88
N LEU A 179 10.03 12.02 -7.08
CA LEU A 179 8.88 11.65 -6.25
C LEU A 179 9.27 10.73 -5.07
N LYS A 180 10.47 10.18 -5.11
CA LYS A 180 11.01 9.29 -4.07
C LYS A 180 12.48 9.63 -3.82
N CYS A 181 12.94 9.35 -2.62
CA CYS A 181 14.34 9.54 -2.26
C CYS A 181 15.25 8.55 -2.99
N PRO A 182 16.44 8.98 -3.43
CA PRO A 182 17.37 8.13 -4.18
C PRO A 182 18.02 7.04 -3.31
N GLU A 183 18.05 7.23 -2.01
CA GLU A 183 18.64 6.29 -1.05
C GLU A 183 17.59 5.85 -0.05
N ARG A 184 17.75 4.64 0.48
CA ARG A 184 16.90 4.17 1.59
C ARG A 184 17.19 5.00 2.82
N PRO A 185 16.19 5.31 3.65
CA PRO A 185 16.42 6.02 4.89
C PRO A 185 17.31 5.17 5.80
N GLU A 186 18.47 5.71 6.20
CA GLU A 186 19.35 5.08 7.17
C GLU A 186 18.89 5.49 8.57
N VAL A 187 18.38 4.54 9.35
CA VAL A 187 17.92 4.80 10.74
C VAL A 187 19.07 5.01 11.74
N ASP A 188 20.28 4.62 11.37
CA ASP A 188 21.45 4.69 12.24
C ASP A 188 21.75 6.09 12.78
N TYR A 189 21.52 7.11 11.95
CA TYR A 189 21.79 8.51 12.27
C TYR A 189 20.67 9.20 13.05
N LEU A 190 19.52 8.55 13.18
CA LEU A 190 18.38 9.12 13.87
C LEU A 190 18.63 9.18 15.38
N THR A 191 18.28 10.29 15.99
CA THR A 191 18.56 10.57 17.40
C THR A 191 17.30 10.52 18.26
N ARG A 192 17.49 10.33 19.56
CA ARG A 192 16.39 10.41 20.55
C ARG A 192 15.66 11.75 20.46
N GLU A 193 16.38 12.86 20.32
CA GLU A 193 15.79 14.20 20.27
C GLU A 193 14.84 14.35 19.07
N GLN A 194 15.23 13.84 17.90
CA GLN A 194 14.36 13.81 16.72
C GLN A 194 13.09 13.00 16.96
N LEU A 195 13.23 11.80 17.52
CA LEU A 195 12.11 10.90 17.82
C LEU A 195 11.13 11.49 18.83
N GLU A 196 11.65 12.10 19.91
CA GLU A 196 10.81 12.80 20.90
C GLU A 196 10.12 14.02 20.30
N THR A 197 10.81 14.76 19.40
CA THR A 197 10.24 15.89 18.68
C THR A 197 9.09 15.44 17.78
N VAL A 198 9.28 14.40 16.99
CA VAL A 198 8.24 13.83 16.11
C VAL A 198 7.06 13.35 16.95
N ARG A 199 7.33 12.58 18.03
CA ARG A 199 6.27 12.11 18.92
C ARG A 199 5.45 13.28 19.48
N LYS A 200 6.11 14.32 19.96
CA LYS A 200 5.44 15.48 20.55
C LYS A 200 4.66 16.29 19.52
N ALA A 201 5.18 16.42 18.30
CA ALA A 201 4.58 17.26 17.27
C ALA A 201 3.40 16.58 16.56
N TRP A 202 3.47 15.26 16.37
CA TRP A 202 2.53 14.55 15.50
C TRP A 202 1.58 13.59 16.24
N TYR A 203 2.00 13.02 17.39
CA TYR A 203 1.16 12.09 18.17
C TYR A 203 0.28 12.84 19.17
N ALA A 204 -0.46 13.81 18.66
CA ALA A 204 -1.35 14.66 19.41
C ALA A 204 -2.82 14.39 19.04
N PRO A 205 -3.79 14.56 19.98
CA PRO A 205 -5.18 14.20 19.74
C PRO A 205 -5.78 14.89 18.50
N ASN A 206 -5.44 16.13 18.25
CA ASN A 206 -5.94 16.90 17.10
C ASN A 206 -5.31 16.47 15.74
N ASN A 207 -4.37 15.52 15.75
CA ASN A 207 -3.82 14.85 14.57
C ASN A 207 -4.15 13.35 14.55
N MET A 208 -5.17 12.92 15.30
CA MET A 208 -5.53 11.50 15.43
C MET A 208 -7.00 11.27 15.13
N THR A 209 -7.28 10.10 14.54
CA THR A 209 -8.62 9.55 14.40
C THR A 209 -8.69 8.17 15.04
N LEU A 210 -9.61 7.98 15.98
CA LEU A 210 -9.86 6.69 16.61
C LEU A 210 -11.15 6.09 16.03
N ILE A 211 -11.01 4.97 15.33
CA ILE A 211 -12.09 4.21 14.71
C ILE A 211 -12.36 2.99 15.58
N VAL A 212 -13.60 2.77 16.00
CA VAL A 212 -14.02 1.57 16.73
C VAL A 212 -15.26 0.99 16.08
N VAL A 213 -15.16 -0.23 15.61
CA VAL A 213 -16.22 -0.96 14.92
C VAL A 213 -16.49 -2.27 15.67
N GLY A 214 -17.75 -2.56 16.01
CA GLY A 214 -18.08 -3.85 16.61
C GLY A 214 -19.19 -3.80 17.66
N ASP A 215 -19.12 -4.70 18.63
CA ASP A 215 -20.05 -4.80 19.74
C ASP A 215 -19.68 -3.76 20.82
N LEU A 216 -20.11 -2.52 20.58
CA LEU A 216 -19.68 -1.37 21.36
C LEU A 216 -20.36 -1.31 22.74
N ASP A 217 -19.57 -1.00 23.76
CA ASP A 217 -20.09 -0.65 25.08
C ASP A 217 -20.90 0.65 24.99
N ARG A 218 -22.10 0.64 25.59
CA ARG A 218 -23.01 1.79 25.58
C ARG A 218 -22.42 3.07 26.21
N LEU A 219 -21.43 2.93 27.09
CA LEU A 219 -20.75 4.04 27.75
C LEU A 219 -19.40 4.35 27.11
N LEU A 220 -19.07 3.73 25.95
CA LEU A 220 -17.81 3.94 25.27
C LEU A 220 -17.57 5.41 24.92
N PRO A 221 -18.53 6.20 24.39
CA PRO A 221 -18.31 7.61 24.09
C PRO A 221 -17.88 8.41 25.34
N ALA A 222 -18.60 8.27 26.45
CA ALA A 222 -18.26 8.97 27.70
C ALA A 222 -16.93 8.49 28.31
N TYR A 223 -16.56 7.22 28.09
CA TYR A 223 -15.28 6.69 28.52
C TYR A 223 -14.15 7.33 27.70
N LEU A 224 -14.27 7.41 26.36
CA LEU A 224 -13.29 8.02 25.48
C LEU A 224 -13.13 9.53 25.75
N GLU A 225 -14.23 10.24 25.94
CA GLU A 225 -14.18 11.66 26.32
C GLU A 225 -13.39 11.89 27.61
N ARG A 226 -13.57 11.04 28.63
CA ARG A 226 -12.86 11.17 29.90
C ARG A 226 -11.38 10.77 29.81
N THR A 227 -11.02 9.81 28.97
CA THR A 227 -9.66 9.25 28.90
C THR A 227 -8.85 9.90 27.78
N TYR A 228 -9.23 9.72 26.55
CA TYR A 228 -8.57 10.30 25.38
C TYR A 228 -8.81 11.80 25.24
N GLY A 229 -9.97 12.30 25.70
CA GLY A 229 -10.25 13.73 25.76
C GLY A 229 -9.39 14.52 26.75
N ALA A 230 -8.68 13.83 27.64
CA ALA A 230 -7.70 14.43 28.57
C ALA A 230 -6.30 14.62 27.92
N LEU A 231 -6.07 14.10 26.72
CA LEU A 231 -4.83 14.35 26.00
C LEU A 231 -4.70 15.82 25.62
N GLU A 232 -3.51 16.38 25.74
CA GLU A 232 -3.22 17.77 25.40
C GLU A 232 -3.06 17.94 23.89
N PRO A 233 -3.81 18.85 23.24
CA PRO A 233 -3.59 19.17 21.83
C PRO A 233 -2.30 19.94 21.64
N VAL A 234 -1.72 19.85 20.45
CA VAL A 234 -0.56 20.67 20.06
C VAL A 234 -0.89 21.50 18.82
N GLU A 235 -0.09 22.52 18.54
CA GLU A 235 -0.19 23.23 17.28
C GLU A 235 0.11 22.25 16.15
N PRO A 236 -0.81 22.11 15.15
CA PRO A 236 -0.61 21.16 14.05
C PRO A 236 0.68 21.46 13.29
N SER A 237 1.42 20.40 12.98
CA SER A 237 2.56 20.51 12.05
C SER A 237 2.04 20.58 10.62
N ASP A 238 2.66 21.42 9.80
CA ASP A 238 2.33 21.51 8.38
C ASP A 238 2.87 20.28 7.63
N HIS A 239 2.04 19.68 6.79
CA HIS A 239 2.50 18.69 5.83
C HIS A 239 3.31 19.36 4.71
N PRO A 240 4.45 18.79 4.30
CA PRO A 240 5.21 19.35 3.20
C PRO A 240 4.39 19.35 1.91
N PRO A 241 4.58 20.32 1.00
CA PRO A 241 3.92 20.29 -0.29
C PRO A 241 4.36 19.08 -1.09
N LEU A 242 3.45 18.57 -1.93
CA LEU A 242 3.77 17.48 -2.86
C LEU A 242 4.96 17.87 -3.74
N PRO A 243 5.89 16.95 -4.02
CA PRO A 243 7.05 17.22 -4.85
C PRO A 243 6.66 17.52 -6.30
N ASP A 244 7.36 18.45 -6.92
CA ASP A 244 7.22 18.73 -8.35
C ASP A 244 7.83 17.59 -9.19
N ILE A 245 7.10 17.13 -10.19
CA ILE A 245 7.57 16.10 -11.11
C ILE A 245 8.71 16.66 -11.97
N LYS A 246 9.88 16.01 -11.91
CA LYS A 246 10.99 16.30 -12.83
C LYS A 246 10.70 15.67 -14.20
N THR A 247 10.70 16.46 -15.25
CA THR A 247 10.38 16.02 -16.61
C THR A 247 11.57 15.39 -17.36
N SER A 248 12.72 15.20 -16.70
CA SER A 248 13.95 14.75 -17.34
C SER A 248 14.16 13.22 -17.37
N ALA A 249 13.20 12.43 -16.86
CA ALA A 249 13.32 10.98 -16.87
C ALA A 249 13.25 10.41 -18.30
N ALA A 250 14.09 9.42 -18.59
CA ALA A 250 14.09 8.74 -19.88
C ALA A 250 12.79 7.95 -20.08
N HIS A 251 12.14 8.07 -21.24
CA HIS A 251 10.92 7.34 -21.54
C HIS A 251 11.12 5.83 -21.66
N GLU A 252 12.28 5.35 -22.04
CA GLU A 252 12.63 3.93 -22.05
C GLU A 252 13.98 3.71 -21.36
N ARG A 253 14.04 2.74 -20.45
CA ARG A 253 15.26 2.36 -19.76
C ARG A 253 15.28 0.86 -19.48
N THR A 254 16.44 0.23 -19.70
CA THR A 254 16.71 -1.14 -19.28
C THR A 254 17.46 -1.11 -17.96
N LEU A 255 16.94 -1.85 -16.99
CA LEU A 255 17.55 -2.05 -15.68
C LEU A 255 18.20 -3.43 -15.61
N ASN A 256 19.44 -3.48 -15.14
CA ASN A 256 20.15 -4.74 -14.99
C ASN A 256 19.75 -5.38 -13.65
N HIS A 257 19.01 -6.48 -13.72
CA HIS A 257 18.54 -7.23 -12.53
C HIS A 257 19.24 -8.59 -12.48
N GLY A 258 20.43 -8.64 -11.87
CA GLY A 258 21.29 -9.81 -11.81
C GLY A 258 22.28 -9.92 -12.99
N PHE A 259 23.16 -10.91 -12.93
CA PHE A 259 24.24 -11.09 -13.91
C PHE A 259 23.85 -12.03 -15.05
N VAL A 260 23.21 -13.17 -14.73
CA VAL A 260 22.86 -14.23 -15.70
C VAL A 260 21.44 -14.70 -15.46
N GLY A 261 20.68 -14.92 -16.52
CA GLY A 261 19.34 -15.50 -16.45
C GLY A 261 18.50 -15.28 -17.70
N GLY A 262 17.43 -16.05 -17.81
CA GLY A 262 16.48 -15.98 -18.92
C GLY A 262 15.22 -15.15 -18.66
N ALA A 263 14.96 -14.75 -17.41
CA ALA A 263 13.76 -13.99 -17.07
C ALA A 263 13.91 -12.49 -17.30
N ALA A 264 12.83 -11.83 -17.67
CA ALA A 264 12.73 -10.38 -17.74
C ALA A 264 11.37 -9.92 -17.21
N LYS A 265 11.30 -8.64 -16.80
CA LYS A 265 10.04 -7.98 -16.52
C LYS A 265 9.93 -6.71 -17.34
N LEU A 266 8.74 -6.45 -17.84
CA LEU A 266 8.40 -5.24 -18.56
C LEU A 266 7.36 -4.47 -17.75
N HIS A 267 7.62 -3.18 -17.53
CA HIS A 267 6.72 -2.26 -16.83
C HIS A 267 6.50 -1.03 -17.70
N TRP A 268 5.25 -0.76 -18.04
CA TRP A 268 4.88 0.48 -18.70
C TRP A 268 4.08 1.32 -17.73
N LEU A 269 4.72 2.37 -17.19
CA LEU A 269 4.16 3.28 -16.19
C LEU A 269 3.68 4.56 -16.87
N VAL A 270 2.41 4.87 -16.71
CA VAL A 270 1.80 6.07 -17.29
C VAL A 270 1.25 6.93 -16.15
N PRO A 271 1.69 8.20 -16.01
CA PRO A 271 1.13 9.09 -15.01
C PRO A 271 -0.37 9.24 -15.20
N GLU A 272 -1.14 9.14 -14.13
CA GLU A 272 -2.55 9.46 -14.16
C GLU A 272 -2.74 10.99 -14.25
N PRO A 273 -3.73 11.47 -15.00
CA PRO A 273 -4.12 12.87 -14.96
C PRO A 273 -4.44 13.28 -13.52
N VAL A 274 -4.05 14.48 -13.12
CA VAL A 274 -4.38 15.02 -11.80
C VAL A 274 -5.90 15.04 -11.62
N GLN A 275 -6.39 14.36 -10.59
CA GLN A 275 -7.81 14.27 -10.26
C GLN A 275 -8.10 15.05 -8.99
N GLU A 276 -9.26 15.69 -8.94
CA GLU A 276 -9.71 16.39 -7.73
C GLU A 276 -10.12 15.41 -6.60
N ASN A 277 -10.43 14.14 -6.94
CA ASN A 277 -10.84 13.10 -5.99
C ASN A 277 -9.95 11.85 -6.10
N GLN A 278 -9.31 11.46 -5.00
CA GLN A 278 -8.47 10.24 -4.91
C GLN A 278 -9.25 8.92 -5.12
N HIS A 279 -10.57 8.94 -5.02
CA HIS A 279 -11.44 7.76 -5.15
C HIS A 279 -12.21 7.72 -6.48
N ASP A 280 -11.60 8.16 -7.57
CA ASP A 280 -12.26 8.04 -8.88
C ASP A 280 -12.32 6.58 -9.32
N GLN A 281 -13.51 6.00 -9.15
CA GLN A 281 -13.85 4.64 -9.54
C GLN A 281 -13.70 4.41 -11.07
N THR A 282 -13.61 5.48 -11.85
CA THR A 282 -13.36 5.44 -13.29
C THR A 282 -12.01 4.81 -13.60
N PHE A 283 -10.96 5.23 -12.89
CA PHE A 283 -9.61 4.68 -13.08
C PHE A 283 -9.47 3.28 -12.50
N ASP A 284 -10.20 2.93 -11.44
CA ASP A 284 -10.23 1.57 -10.91
C ASP A 284 -10.85 0.59 -11.92
N LEU A 285 -11.95 1.00 -12.57
CA LEU A 285 -12.54 0.20 -13.64
C LEU A 285 -11.66 0.14 -14.89
N LEU A 286 -10.96 1.23 -15.22
CA LEU A 286 -9.97 1.24 -16.30
C LEU A 286 -8.83 0.27 -16.00
N LYS A 287 -8.30 0.28 -14.77
CA LYS A 287 -7.27 -0.67 -14.31
C LYS A 287 -7.77 -2.12 -14.47
N ASP A 288 -8.97 -2.43 -13.99
CA ASP A 288 -9.56 -3.78 -14.13
C ASP A 288 -9.72 -4.19 -15.60
N TYR A 289 -10.06 -3.25 -16.48
CA TYR A 289 -10.17 -3.53 -17.92
C TYR A 289 -8.79 -3.77 -18.54
N LEU A 290 -7.81 -2.95 -18.24
CA LEU A 290 -6.43 -3.09 -18.74
C LEU A 290 -5.80 -4.39 -18.23
N ASP A 291 -6.00 -4.75 -16.97
CA ASP A 291 -5.56 -6.02 -16.40
C ASP A 291 -6.11 -7.22 -17.18
N TRP A 292 -7.42 -7.24 -17.42
CA TRP A 292 -8.05 -8.27 -18.25
C TRP A 292 -7.53 -8.27 -19.69
N ALA A 293 -7.31 -7.09 -20.29
CA ALA A 293 -6.83 -6.98 -21.66
C ALA A 293 -5.39 -7.50 -21.80
N LEU A 294 -4.52 -7.19 -20.82
CA LEU A 294 -3.16 -7.73 -20.75
C LEU A 294 -3.17 -9.24 -20.57
N TYR A 295 -3.96 -9.76 -19.63
CA TYR A 295 -4.10 -11.19 -19.43
C TYR A 295 -4.53 -11.90 -20.72
N ARG A 296 -5.53 -11.37 -21.43
CA ARG A 296 -6.00 -11.93 -22.68
C ARG A 296 -4.94 -11.89 -23.79
N GLN A 297 -4.23 -10.76 -23.95
CA GLN A 297 -3.27 -10.61 -25.03
C GLN A 297 -1.95 -11.32 -24.73
N LEU A 298 -1.32 -11.04 -23.61
CA LEU A 298 0.01 -11.55 -23.31
C LEU A 298 -0.01 -13.01 -22.87
N ARG A 299 -1.00 -13.43 -22.09
CA ARG A 299 -1.06 -14.82 -21.61
C ARG A 299 -1.83 -15.73 -22.54
N LEU A 300 -3.11 -15.44 -22.83
CA LEU A 300 -3.98 -16.38 -23.54
C LEU A 300 -3.71 -16.41 -25.06
N THR A 301 -3.49 -15.26 -25.69
CA THR A 301 -3.33 -15.17 -27.15
C THR A 301 -1.91 -15.47 -27.59
N HIS A 302 -0.91 -14.94 -26.90
CA HIS A 302 0.48 -15.01 -27.33
C HIS A 302 1.36 -15.90 -26.44
N GLY A 303 0.92 -16.28 -25.23
CA GLY A 303 1.69 -17.14 -24.32
C GLY A 303 3.03 -16.54 -23.87
N LEU A 304 3.11 -15.22 -23.78
CA LEU A 304 4.36 -14.49 -23.50
C LEU A 304 4.58 -14.26 -22.00
N SER A 305 3.51 -14.17 -21.21
CA SER A 305 3.57 -13.85 -19.78
C SER A 305 2.64 -14.81 -19.00
N TYR A 306 3.10 -15.22 -17.81
CA TYR A 306 2.27 -16.03 -16.92
C TYR A 306 1.31 -15.18 -16.10
N GLY A 307 1.77 -14.05 -15.59
CA GLY A 307 1.03 -13.15 -14.69
C GLY A 307 1.08 -11.69 -15.10
N PRO A 308 0.64 -11.32 -16.35
CA PRO A 308 0.57 -9.91 -16.69
C PRO A 308 -0.50 -9.23 -15.84
N SER A 309 -0.24 -8.00 -15.37
CA SER A 309 -1.13 -7.25 -14.49
C SER A 309 -1.20 -5.77 -14.85
N ALA A 310 -2.29 -5.13 -14.45
CA ALA A 310 -2.39 -3.68 -14.38
C ALA A 310 -2.60 -3.26 -12.92
N GLU A 311 -1.83 -2.29 -12.45
CA GLU A 311 -1.84 -1.82 -11.08
C GLU A 311 -1.88 -0.29 -11.05
N ARG A 312 -2.42 0.27 -9.98
CA ARG A 312 -2.32 1.70 -9.68
C ARG A 312 -1.32 1.90 -8.55
N GLU A 313 -0.31 2.70 -8.80
CA GLU A 313 0.75 3.01 -7.84
C GLU A 313 0.74 4.52 -7.56
N VAL A 314 1.08 4.93 -6.35
CA VAL A 314 1.17 6.34 -5.96
C VAL A 314 2.57 6.62 -5.41
N PHE A 315 3.23 7.64 -5.97
CA PHE A 315 4.53 8.10 -5.50
C PHE A 315 4.49 9.61 -5.30
N GLY A 316 4.80 10.07 -4.10
CA GLY A 316 4.80 11.50 -3.76
C GLY A 316 3.48 12.19 -4.15
N GLY A 317 2.34 11.52 -3.92
CA GLY A 317 1.01 12.02 -4.28
C GLY A 317 0.64 11.94 -5.76
N VAL A 318 1.52 11.45 -6.64
CA VAL A 318 1.25 11.28 -8.07
C VAL A 318 0.85 9.84 -8.37
N GLY A 319 -0.33 9.64 -8.94
CA GLY A 319 -0.82 8.33 -9.38
C GLY A 319 -0.19 7.88 -10.71
N PHE A 320 0.07 6.59 -10.83
CA PHE A 320 0.54 5.93 -12.04
C PHE A 320 -0.28 4.69 -12.32
N MET A 321 -0.66 4.52 -13.60
CA MET A 321 -1.13 3.24 -14.11
C MET A 321 0.09 2.43 -14.56
N SER A 322 0.37 1.32 -13.90
CA SER A 322 1.48 0.40 -14.22
C SER A 322 0.95 -0.82 -14.94
N LEU A 323 1.44 -1.08 -16.17
CA LEU A 323 1.13 -2.28 -16.94
C LEU A 323 2.36 -3.19 -16.91
N ASN A 324 2.22 -4.36 -16.29
CA ASN A 324 3.33 -5.24 -15.94
C ASN A 324 3.25 -6.56 -16.71
N ALA A 325 4.40 -7.11 -17.07
CA ALA A 325 4.52 -8.45 -17.64
C ALA A 325 5.83 -9.13 -17.23
N ASP A 326 5.71 -10.36 -16.72
CA ASP A 326 6.82 -11.30 -16.56
C ASP A 326 7.04 -12.03 -17.90
N LEU A 327 8.25 -12.07 -18.38
CA LEU A 327 8.59 -12.49 -19.74
C LEU A 327 9.87 -13.34 -19.76
N ASP A 328 10.03 -14.14 -20.80
CA ASP A 328 11.35 -14.55 -21.20
C ASP A 328 12.09 -13.38 -21.83
N ARG A 329 13.40 -13.28 -21.56
CA ARG A 329 14.26 -12.17 -22.01
C ARG A 329 14.17 -11.92 -23.52
N ASP A 330 14.08 -12.98 -24.29
CA ASP A 330 14.07 -12.92 -25.75
C ASP A 330 12.70 -12.52 -26.31
N ASP A 331 11.65 -12.63 -25.49
CA ASP A 331 10.26 -12.26 -25.83
C ASP A 331 9.94 -10.78 -25.58
N VAL A 332 10.82 -10.02 -24.93
CA VAL A 332 10.62 -8.59 -24.64
C VAL A 332 10.24 -7.77 -25.89
N PRO A 333 10.92 -7.91 -27.07
CA PRO A 333 10.54 -7.14 -28.26
C PRO A 333 9.14 -7.46 -28.76
N LYS A 334 8.73 -8.74 -28.68
CA LYS A 334 7.40 -9.18 -29.09
C LYS A 334 6.32 -8.69 -28.14
N ALA A 335 6.59 -8.72 -26.82
CA ALA A 335 5.68 -8.18 -25.81
C ALA A 335 5.45 -6.68 -26.00
N LYS A 336 6.51 -5.90 -26.29
CA LYS A 336 6.38 -4.47 -26.65
C LYS A 336 5.47 -4.28 -27.85
N GLN A 337 5.66 -5.05 -28.92
CA GLN A 337 4.80 -4.97 -30.11
C GLN A 337 3.33 -5.26 -29.76
N VAL A 338 3.06 -6.31 -28.97
CA VAL A 338 1.70 -6.66 -28.53
C VAL A 338 1.07 -5.54 -27.71
N LEU A 339 1.85 -4.88 -26.84
CA LEU A 339 1.38 -3.74 -26.06
C LEU A 339 1.06 -2.53 -26.94
N ASP A 340 1.91 -2.22 -27.93
CA ASP A 340 1.68 -1.14 -28.89
C ASP A 340 0.43 -1.41 -29.75
N GLU A 341 0.23 -2.64 -30.19
CA GLU A 341 -0.97 -3.07 -30.92
C GLU A 341 -2.23 -2.99 -30.04
N LEU A 342 -2.13 -3.38 -28.77
CA LEU A 342 -3.23 -3.24 -27.80
C LEU A 342 -3.59 -1.77 -27.60
N LYS A 343 -2.60 -0.91 -27.37
CA LYS A 343 -2.77 0.54 -27.23
C LYS A 343 -3.45 1.13 -28.46
N ALA A 344 -2.94 0.83 -29.65
CA ALA A 344 -3.49 1.33 -30.91
C ALA A 344 -4.95 0.91 -31.12
N ARG A 345 -5.29 -0.34 -30.79
CA ARG A 345 -6.65 -0.87 -30.87
C ARG A 345 -7.57 -0.16 -29.88
N LEU A 346 -7.17 -0.02 -28.61
CA LEU A 346 -7.96 0.67 -27.59
C LEU A 346 -8.23 2.13 -27.95
N LEU A 347 -7.22 2.83 -28.47
CA LEU A 347 -7.39 4.22 -28.93
C LEU A 347 -8.32 4.35 -30.14
N LYS A 348 -8.30 3.36 -31.05
CA LYS A 348 -9.14 3.35 -32.25
C LYS A 348 -10.58 2.95 -31.94
N ASP A 349 -10.77 1.81 -31.31
CA ASP A 349 -12.07 1.13 -31.20
C ASP A 349 -12.76 1.43 -29.86
N GLY A 350 -12.00 1.87 -28.83
CA GLY A 350 -12.48 2.02 -27.46
C GLY A 350 -12.55 0.69 -26.71
N LEU A 351 -13.20 0.74 -25.54
CA LEU A 351 -13.44 -0.43 -24.70
C LEU A 351 -14.67 -1.20 -25.21
N ASP A 352 -14.55 -2.54 -25.19
CA ASP A 352 -15.69 -3.41 -25.51
C ASP A 352 -16.77 -3.34 -24.43
N ALA A 353 -18.01 -3.06 -24.83
CA ALA A 353 -19.12 -2.78 -23.91
C ALA A 353 -19.49 -4.00 -23.05
N ASP A 354 -19.49 -5.20 -23.62
CA ASP A 354 -19.88 -6.41 -22.89
C ASP A 354 -18.82 -6.76 -21.86
N THR A 355 -17.55 -6.64 -22.21
CA THR A 355 -16.43 -6.82 -21.31
C THR A 355 -16.45 -5.80 -20.17
N PHE A 356 -16.63 -4.51 -20.50
CA PHE A 356 -16.76 -3.45 -19.51
C PHE A 356 -17.89 -3.74 -18.51
N ASN A 357 -19.09 -4.08 -19.01
CA ASN A 357 -20.23 -4.36 -18.14
C ASN A 357 -19.98 -5.55 -17.22
N ARG A 358 -19.36 -6.61 -17.73
CA ARG A 358 -18.99 -7.78 -16.93
C ARG A 358 -17.98 -7.45 -15.82
N LEU A 359 -16.93 -6.69 -16.14
CA LEU A 359 -15.93 -6.27 -15.18
C LEU A 359 -16.50 -5.31 -14.13
N LYS A 360 -17.33 -4.37 -14.57
CA LYS A 360 -18.05 -3.46 -13.67
C LYS A 360 -18.93 -4.23 -12.67
N GLN A 361 -19.71 -5.22 -13.11
CA GLN A 361 -20.51 -6.06 -12.21
C GLN A 361 -19.63 -6.85 -11.23
N ALA A 362 -18.49 -7.37 -11.68
CA ALA A 362 -17.53 -8.05 -10.81
C ALA A 362 -16.94 -7.09 -9.75
N ALA A 363 -16.58 -5.86 -10.15
CA ALA A 363 -16.07 -4.84 -9.23
C ALA A 363 -17.12 -4.44 -8.18
N ILE A 364 -18.38 -4.18 -8.59
CA ILE A 364 -19.49 -3.90 -7.67
C ILE A 364 -19.67 -5.04 -6.65
N SER A 365 -19.60 -6.29 -7.12
CA SER A 365 -19.75 -7.46 -6.25
C SER A 365 -18.58 -7.56 -5.26
N ARG A 366 -17.34 -7.33 -5.70
CA ARG A 366 -16.16 -7.32 -4.82
C ARG A 366 -16.31 -6.26 -3.72
N GLN A 367 -16.69 -5.05 -4.06
CA GLN A 367 -16.90 -3.98 -3.07
C GLN A 367 -18.02 -4.31 -2.08
N ALA A 368 -19.06 -5.00 -2.51
CA ALA A 368 -20.17 -5.36 -1.64
C ALA A 368 -19.78 -6.33 -0.51
N TRP A 369 -18.83 -7.25 -0.76
CA TRP A 369 -18.38 -8.21 0.24
C TRP A 369 -17.02 -7.85 0.88
N ALA A 370 -16.22 -6.97 0.28
CA ALA A 370 -14.93 -6.53 0.85
C ALA A 370 -15.06 -5.81 2.20
N VAL A 371 -16.19 -5.16 2.45
CA VAL A 371 -16.49 -4.43 3.70
C VAL A 371 -17.42 -5.22 4.63
N GLN A 372 -17.34 -6.54 4.64
CA GLN A 372 -18.09 -7.41 5.56
C GLN A 372 -17.24 -7.75 6.78
N GLY A 373 -17.90 -7.76 7.95
CA GLY A 373 -17.22 -7.97 9.23
C GLY A 373 -16.70 -6.67 9.86
N ASN A 374 -16.39 -6.73 11.14
CA ASN A 374 -15.98 -5.55 11.92
C ASN A 374 -14.60 -5.07 11.48
N SER A 375 -13.64 -5.98 11.30
CA SER A 375 -12.26 -5.65 10.87
C SER A 375 -12.23 -5.03 9.48
N ALA A 376 -12.84 -5.69 8.49
CA ALA A 376 -12.87 -5.18 7.12
C ALA A 376 -13.58 -3.82 7.01
N LEU A 377 -14.59 -3.58 7.85
CA LEU A 377 -15.28 -2.29 7.88
C LEU A 377 -14.42 -1.21 8.55
N ALA A 378 -13.66 -1.55 9.60
CA ALA A 378 -12.71 -0.63 10.23
C ALA A 378 -11.57 -0.26 9.28
N ASP A 379 -11.04 -1.23 8.51
CA ASP A 379 -10.02 -1.00 7.48
C ASP A 379 -10.55 -0.12 6.35
N TYR A 380 -11.80 -0.33 5.95
CA TYR A 380 -12.44 0.54 4.97
C TYR A 380 -12.54 1.99 5.47
N TYR A 381 -12.97 2.21 6.72
CA TYR A 381 -13.05 3.57 7.28
C TYR A 381 -11.68 4.23 7.39
N TRP A 382 -10.65 3.47 7.74
CA TRP A 382 -9.28 3.96 7.73
C TRP A 382 -8.85 4.37 6.30
N SER A 383 -8.95 3.47 5.34
CA SER A 383 -8.53 3.75 3.95
C SER A 383 -9.33 4.86 3.27
N ALA A 384 -10.55 5.10 3.71
CA ALA A 384 -11.49 6.06 3.12
C ALA A 384 -11.68 7.33 3.96
N LEU A 385 -10.82 7.60 4.96
CA LEU A 385 -10.99 8.74 5.88
C LEU A 385 -11.22 10.07 5.17
N ALA A 386 -10.50 10.32 4.07
CA ALA A 386 -10.67 11.53 3.27
C ALA A 386 -12.08 11.68 2.64
N SER A 387 -12.86 10.59 2.56
CA SER A 387 -14.25 10.61 2.04
C SER A 387 -15.30 10.78 3.14
N TYR A 388 -14.87 10.88 4.41
CA TYR A 388 -15.82 11.03 5.52
C TYR A 388 -16.33 12.46 5.60
N GLU A 389 -17.62 12.62 5.33
CA GLU A 389 -18.30 13.91 5.35
C GLU A 389 -19.73 13.72 5.93
N ASP A 390 -20.16 14.64 6.76
CA ASP A 390 -21.51 14.68 7.34
C ASP A 390 -22.01 13.34 7.94
N GLY A 391 -21.12 12.63 8.64
CA GLY A 391 -21.46 11.35 9.27
C GLY A 391 -21.54 10.16 8.31
N ARG A 392 -20.97 10.27 7.12
CA ARG A 392 -21.01 9.22 6.11
C ARG A 392 -19.67 9.06 5.39
N PHE A 393 -19.39 7.82 5.04
CA PHE A 393 -18.40 7.47 4.03
C PHE A 393 -19.04 7.32 2.65
N ALA A 394 -18.28 7.50 1.60
CA ALA A 394 -18.68 7.12 0.25
C ALA A 394 -19.06 5.63 0.18
N ASP A 395 -20.03 5.27 -0.65
CA ASP A 395 -20.35 3.85 -0.95
C ASP A 395 -19.68 3.48 -2.28
N PRO A 396 -18.55 2.75 -2.27
CA PRO A 396 -17.81 2.44 -3.50
C PRO A 396 -18.64 1.64 -4.50
N ALA A 397 -19.53 0.77 -4.02
CA ALA A 397 -20.41 0.02 -4.91
C ALA A 397 -21.48 0.90 -5.58
N LYS A 398 -21.94 1.94 -4.88
CA LYS A 398 -22.88 2.94 -5.45
C LYS A 398 -22.17 3.82 -6.47
N GLU A 399 -20.97 4.28 -6.17
CA GLU A 399 -20.15 5.08 -7.09
C GLU A 399 -19.83 4.30 -8.35
N LEU A 400 -19.37 3.05 -8.24
CA LEU A 400 -19.15 2.16 -9.37
C LEU A 400 -20.39 1.97 -10.26
N ARG A 401 -21.60 1.91 -9.66
CA ARG A 401 -22.84 1.84 -10.46
C ARG A 401 -23.04 3.07 -11.33
N GLY A 402 -22.60 4.24 -10.86
CA GLY A 402 -22.68 5.52 -11.57
C GLY A 402 -21.72 5.63 -12.76
N VAL A 403 -20.55 4.97 -12.72
CA VAL A 403 -19.53 5.07 -13.77
C VAL A 403 -20.03 4.55 -15.10
N THR A 404 -19.88 5.33 -16.16
CA THR A 404 -20.31 4.99 -17.52
C THR A 404 -19.15 4.51 -18.40
N LEU A 405 -19.45 3.75 -19.44
CA LEU A 405 -18.47 3.35 -20.46
C LEU A 405 -17.84 4.58 -21.15
N ALA A 406 -18.61 5.66 -21.32
CA ALA A 406 -18.11 6.88 -21.95
C ALA A 406 -17.02 7.57 -21.10
N GLU A 407 -17.22 7.63 -19.78
CA GLU A 407 -16.24 8.18 -18.83
C GLU A 407 -14.95 7.36 -18.82
N VAL A 408 -15.06 6.02 -18.74
CA VAL A 408 -13.87 5.14 -18.76
C VAL A 408 -13.15 5.19 -20.10
N ASN A 409 -13.87 5.30 -21.23
CA ASN A 409 -13.25 5.53 -22.55
C ASN A 409 -12.53 6.87 -22.62
N LYS A 410 -13.06 7.92 -22.00
CA LYS A 410 -12.38 9.21 -21.92
C LYS A 410 -11.09 9.10 -21.11
N ALA A 411 -11.17 8.55 -19.90
CA ALA A 411 -10.01 8.31 -19.03
C ALA A 411 -8.93 7.44 -19.72
N MET A 412 -9.34 6.38 -20.39
CA MET A 412 -8.45 5.53 -21.18
C MET A 412 -7.71 6.31 -22.26
N ARG A 413 -8.40 7.17 -23.01
CA ARG A 413 -7.77 8.00 -24.05
C ARG A 413 -6.79 9.00 -23.46
N GLU A 414 -7.17 9.69 -22.39
CA GLU A 414 -6.32 10.65 -21.68
C GLU A 414 -5.06 9.97 -21.15
N LEU A 415 -5.17 8.78 -20.57
CA LEU A 415 -4.05 7.97 -20.09
C LEU A 415 -3.15 7.50 -21.24
N LEU A 416 -3.70 6.79 -22.23
CA LEU A 416 -2.93 6.13 -23.28
C LEU A 416 -2.32 7.09 -24.32
N LEU A 417 -2.80 8.32 -24.42
CA LEU A 417 -2.17 9.35 -25.27
C LEU A 417 -0.88 9.90 -24.65
N GLN A 418 -0.68 9.73 -23.36
CA GLN A 418 0.59 10.10 -22.74
C GLN A 418 1.70 9.13 -23.17
N PRO A 419 2.94 9.60 -23.28
CA PRO A 419 4.06 8.74 -23.73
C PRO A 419 4.38 7.63 -22.72
N GLY A 420 4.19 7.89 -21.43
CA GLY A 420 4.54 6.96 -20.35
C GLY A 420 6.05 6.68 -20.27
N TYR A 421 6.39 5.76 -19.38
CA TYR A 421 7.76 5.35 -19.10
C TYR A 421 7.86 3.84 -19.16
N LEU A 422 8.66 3.34 -20.11
CA LEU A 422 8.92 1.91 -20.24
C LEU A 422 10.17 1.53 -19.46
N ARG A 423 10.06 0.57 -18.57
CA ARG A 423 11.15 -0.02 -17.81
C ARG A 423 11.23 -1.50 -18.08
N ILE A 424 12.43 -1.99 -18.39
CA ILE A 424 12.69 -3.39 -18.69
C ILE A 424 13.75 -3.88 -17.72
N GLU A 425 13.35 -4.73 -16.79
CA GLU A 425 14.26 -5.41 -15.88
C GLU A 425 14.71 -6.71 -16.52
N LYS A 426 16.02 -6.91 -16.66
CA LYS A 426 16.58 -8.17 -17.18
C LYS A 426 18.03 -8.36 -16.71
N PRO A 427 18.52 -9.60 -16.61
CA PRO A 427 19.92 -9.87 -16.34
C PRO A 427 20.84 -9.31 -17.41
N LEU A 428 22.10 -9.04 -17.04
CA LEU A 428 23.15 -8.55 -17.95
C LEU A 428 23.36 -9.49 -19.14
N MET A 429 23.36 -10.80 -18.87
CA MET A 429 23.60 -11.85 -19.87
C MET A 429 22.49 -12.89 -19.81
N SER A 430 22.15 -13.49 -20.96
CA SER A 430 21.38 -14.74 -20.98
C SER A 430 22.27 -15.93 -20.59
N ASP A 431 21.64 -17.04 -20.21
CA ASP A 431 22.34 -18.30 -19.92
C ASP A 431 23.23 -18.73 -21.09
N ASP A 432 22.72 -18.62 -22.32
CA ASP A 432 23.47 -18.94 -23.53
C ASP A 432 24.68 -18.01 -23.74
N GLN A 433 24.50 -16.70 -23.59
CA GLN A 433 25.60 -15.73 -23.69
C GLN A 433 26.70 -16.01 -22.67
N PHE A 434 26.31 -16.39 -21.44
CA PHE A 434 27.24 -16.75 -20.38
C PHE A 434 28.03 -18.02 -20.75
N MET A 435 27.33 -19.07 -21.20
CA MET A 435 27.98 -20.33 -21.63
C MET A 435 28.95 -20.10 -22.82
N TRP A 436 28.55 -19.31 -23.83
CA TRP A 436 29.44 -18.95 -24.94
C TRP A 436 30.64 -18.11 -24.48
N SER A 437 30.45 -17.23 -23.50
CA SER A 437 31.54 -16.44 -22.92
C SER A 437 32.55 -17.34 -22.21
N ILE A 438 32.09 -18.30 -21.41
CA ILE A 438 32.96 -19.31 -20.78
C ILE A 438 33.71 -20.15 -21.84
N ALA A 439 32.99 -20.63 -22.84
CA ALA A 439 33.60 -21.43 -23.91
C ALA A 439 34.68 -20.62 -24.65
N GLY A 440 34.43 -19.35 -24.91
CA GLY A 440 35.42 -18.42 -25.53
C GLY A 440 36.65 -18.23 -24.64
N VAL A 441 36.49 -17.98 -23.37
CA VAL A 441 37.60 -17.85 -22.42
C VAL A 441 38.42 -19.15 -22.32
N MET A 442 37.74 -20.29 -22.22
CA MET A 442 38.42 -21.60 -22.20
C MET A 442 39.20 -21.85 -23.51
N GLY A 443 38.61 -21.49 -24.64
CA GLY A 443 39.29 -21.56 -25.95
C GLY A 443 40.59 -20.72 -25.99
N LEU A 444 40.53 -19.50 -25.49
CA LEU A 444 41.69 -18.61 -25.40
C LEU A 444 42.79 -19.17 -24.48
N ILE A 445 42.40 -19.74 -23.36
CA ILE A 445 43.34 -20.39 -22.41
C ILE A 445 44.03 -21.57 -23.10
N VAL A 446 43.27 -22.42 -23.80
CA VAL A 446 43.85 -23.57 -24.55
C VAL A 446 44.81 -23.10 -25.62
N LEU A 447 44.42 -22.09 -26.41
CA LEU A 447 45.32 -21.51 -27.44
C LEU A 447 46.57 -20.89 -26.80
N GLY A 448 46.45 -20.20 -25.71
CA GLY A 448 47.56 -19.65 -24.94
C GLY A 448 48.55 -20.74 -24.45
N LEU A 449 48.02 -21.82 -23.93
CA LEU A 449 48.82 -22.97 -23.47
C LEU A 449 49.52 -23.69 -24.63
N LEU A 450 48.83 -23.83 -25.74
CA LEU A 450 49.42 -24.41 -26.96
C LEU A 450 50.52 -23.48 -27.51
N GLY A 451 50.31 -22.19 -27.62
CA GLY A 451 51.29 -21.19 -28.03
C GLY A 451 52.54 -21.19 -27.11
N TRP A 452 52.34 -21.25 -25.82
CA TRP A 452 53.42 -21.33 -24.82
C TRP A 452 54.22 -22.65 -24.94
N ARG A 453 53.54 -23.77 -25.18
CA ARG A 453 54.22 -25.06 -25.42
C ARG A 453 55.04 -25.07 -26.69
N ILE A 454 54.56 -24.44 -27.77
CA ILE A 454 55.32 -24.31 -29.03
C ILE A 454 56.53 -23.39 -28.85
N HIS A 455 56.35 -22.27 -28.12
CA HIS A 455 57.49 -21.35 -27.85
C HIS A 455 58.58 -21.97 -26.97
N ARG A 456 58.22 -22.84 -26.01
CA ARG A 456 59.17 -23.55 -25.18
C ARG A 456 59.93 -24.70 -25.89
N ARG A 457 59.45 -25.12 -27.07
CA ARG A 457 60.09 -26.18 -27.89
C ARG A 457 60.99 -25.62 -28.99
N ARG A 458 61.00 -24.30 -29.15
CA ARG A 458 62.00 -23.56 -29.95
C ARG A 458 63.06 -22.95 -29.01
#